data_83564009c3fb35389237bffaa6f22388
#
_entry.id   83564009c3fb35389237bffaa6f22388
#
_cell.length_a   1.000
_cell.length_b   1.000
_cell.length_c   1.000
_cell.angle_alpha   90.00
_cell.angle_beta   90.00
_cell.angle_gamma   90.00
#
_symmetry.space_group_name_H-M   'P 1'
#
loop_
_entity.id
_entity.type
_entity.pdbx_description
1 polymer ?
#
loop_
_entity_poly.entity_id
_entity_poly.type
_entity_poly.pdbx_seq_one_letter_code
_entity_poly.pdbx_strand_id
1 'polypeptide(L)'
;MATFKAEVYAHQKRADGTYNIKIRVIHQKRKKYIPTTYYVTKDDLTRTTFKLKKQKYIDATDDMIKKYRSICDRMGERLKSMTVEQVVDAITNDNGEHFDLDIVAYARQYILHLKETGHTGNALSYQVAINNLVRFVGRDSVSIKEITVKFINDWIKWIKENPARSNPEANHGERAQSLYISQLRAIHNRAKKEFNDEDAGLIRIPYSPFKRVEIPKVPVTRKRAISTDLLCKFSELPYSLIMQPGTNRYNLAKDVFLLSFCLIGMNAVDLYTCTDLKKGRIIYQRTKTKNRRADKAEMSVRIEPELKALMKKYKDQTGQRVFNFYKLYSSVDSFTAAINKGLKKIGDDLGIDDLEFYAARHTWATIASNEAGVDKYTVHTALNHVDENMRVTDIYIAKSWDSIDAANRKVLDYVKLSLDDVTEKKYIPKNKRVLPKQNL
;
A
#
# COMPACT_ATOMS: atom_id res chain seq x y z
N MET A 1 -10.21 -20.44 39.19
CA MET A 1 -11.52 -20.37 38.49
C MET A 1 -12.33 -19.26 39.15
N ALA A 2 -12.97 -18.39 38.36
CA ALA A 2 -13.84 -17.35 38.91
C ALA A 2 -15.19 -17.97 39.30
N THR A 3 -15.76 -17.59 40.48
CA THR A 3 -17.09 -18.03 40.93
C THR A 3 -18.03 -16.85 41.06
N PHE A 4 -19.28 -17.11 40.72
CA PHE A 4 -20.33 -16.08 40.64
C PHE A 4 -21.51 -16.48 41.47
N LYS A 5 -22.12 -15.51 42.20
CA LYS A 5 -23.33 -15.72 43.00
C LYS A 5 -24.14 -14.44 43.10
N ALA A 6 -25.45 -14.53 42.88
CA ALA A 6 -26.35 -13.41 43.13
C ALA A 6 -26.58 -13.24 44.65
N GLU A 7 -26.43 -12.02 45.14
CA GLU A 7 -26.61 -11.69 46.58
C GLU A 7 -27.30 -10.34 46.74
N VAL A 8 -28.06 -10.25 47.86
CA VAL A 8 -28.70 -9.02 48.29
C VAL A 8 -28.26 -8.76 49.73
N TYR A 9 -27.96 -7.52 50.06
CA TYR A 9 -27.44 -7.14 51.37
C TYR A 9 -28.43 -6.29 52.14
N ALA A 10 -28.85 -6.74 53.35
CA ALA A 10 -29.84 -6.08 54.21
C ALA A 10 -29.46 -4.65 54.59
N HIS A 11 -28.14 -4.37 54.77
CA HIS A 11 -27.64 -3.06 55.14
C HIS A 11 -27.58 -2.08 53.95
N GLN A 12 -27.85 -2.51 52.73
CA GLN A 12 -27.84 -1.68 51.53
C GLN A 12 -29.23 -1.32 51.02
N LYS A 13 -30.16 -1.07 51.96
CA LYS A 13 -31.50 -0.60 51.65
C LYS A 13 -31.43 0.84 51.09
N ARG A 14 -32.09 1.05 49.98
CA ARG A 14 -32.22 2.38 49.35
C ARG A 14 -33.34 3.20 50.03
N ALA A 15 -33.36 4.52 49.77
CA ALA A 15 -34.37 5.42 50.30
C ALA A 15 -35.80 5.03 49.85
N ASP A 16 -35.94 4.44 48.66
CA ASP A 16 -37.20 3.93 48.10
C ASP A 16 -37.65 2.58 48.69
N GLY A 17 -36.92 2.06 49.67
CA GLY A 17 -37.26 0.78 50.33
C GLY A 17 -36.77 -0.46 49.60
N THR A 18 -36.14 -0.34 48.42
CA THR A 18 -35.65 -1.45 47.60
C THR A 18 -34.19 -1.82 47.91
N TYR A 19 -33.79 -2.97 47.42
CA TYR A 19 -32.41 -3.51 47.49
C TYR A 19 -31.92 -3.86 46.11
N ASN A 20 -30.68 -3.45 45.77
CA ASN A 20 -30.08 -3.87 44.50
C ASN A 20 -29.57 -5.32 44.58
N ILE A 21 -29.86 -6.12 43.56
CA ILE A 21 -29.28 -7.43 43.41
C ILE A 21 -27.87 -7.24 42.86
N LYS A 22 -26.86 -7.81 43.50
CA LYS A 22 -25.46 -7.77 43.04
C LYS A 22 -24.96 -9.15 42.72
N ILE A 23 -24.15 -9.27 41.67
CA ILE A 23 -23.42 -10.49 41.36
C ILE A 23 -22.06 -10.41 42.07
N ARG A 24 -21.85 -11.27 43.06
CA ARG A 24 -20.55 -11.44 43.71
C ARG A 24 -19.64 -12.26 42.80
N VAL A 25 -18.48 -11.72 42.49
CA VAL A 25 -17.40 -12.38 41.76
C VAL A 25 -16.28 -12.69 42.75
N ILE A 26 -15.81 -13.92 42.80
CA ILE A 26 -14.63 -14.32 43.58
C ILE A 26 -13.63 -14.91 42.61
N HIS A 27 -12.44 -14.35 42.60
CA HIS A 27 -11.29 -14.83 41.83
C HIS A 27 -10.00 -14.68 42.65
N GLN A 28 -9.14 -15.71 42.71
CA GLN A 28 -7.91 -15.72 43.49
C GLN A 28 -8.09 -15.25 44.92
N LYS A 29 -9.10 -15.75 45.61
CA LYS A 29 -9.47 -15.40 47.03
C LYS A 29 -9.91 -13.92 47.25
N ARG A 30 -9.93 -13.09 46.21
CA ARG A 30 -10.46 -11.72 46.26
C ARG A 30 -11.89 -11.68 45.76
N LYS A 31 -12.69 -10.74 46.30
CA LYS A 31 -14.09 -10.58 45.93
C LYS A 31 -14.38 -9.18 45.41
N LYS A 32 -15.25 -9.10 44.40
CA LYS A 32 -15.82 -7.85 43.88
C LYS A 32 -17.31 -8.05 43.60
N TYR A 33 -18.07 -6.95 43.57
CA TYR A 33 -19.50 -6.98 43.35
C TYR A 33 -19.90 -6.18 42.14
N ILE A 34 -20.72 -6.78 41.28
CA ILE A 34 -21.27 -6.13 40.09
C ILE A 34 -22.73 -5.78 40.41
N PRO A 35 -23.11 -4.50 40.45
CA PRO A 35 -24.50 -4.12 40.60
C PRO A 35 -25.28 -4.52 39.35
N THR A 36 -26.50 -5.01 39.51
CA THR A 36 -27.40 -5.30 38.39
C THR A 36 -28.42 -4.17 38.23
N THR A 37 -29.20 -4.23 37.16
CA THR A 37 -30.34 -3.34 36.93
C THR A 37 -31.59 -3.76 37.74
N TYR A 38 -31.52 -4.86 38.47
CA TYR A 38 -32.65 -5.40 39.21
C TYR A 38 -32.66 -4.92 40.65
N TYR A 39 -33.83 -4.47 41.09
CA TYR A 39 -34.11 -4.04 42.44
C TYR A 39 -35.28 -4.88 42.99
N VAL A 40 -35.19 -5.28 44.26
CA VAL A 40 -36.15 -6.14 44.94
C VAL A 40 -36.62 -5.49 46.23
N THR A 41 -37.83 -5.81 46.63
CA THR A 41 -38.42 -5.42 47.93
C THR A 41 -38.18 -6.49 49.00
N LYS A 42 -38.50 -6.22 50.26
CA LYS A 42 -38.35 -7.19 51.33
C LYS A 42 -39.22 -8.44 51.10
N ASP A 43 -40.36 -8.30 50.40
CA ASP A 43 -41.29 -9.40 50.11
C ASP A 43 -40.76 -10.36 49.03
N ASP A 44 -39.80 -9.91 48.24
CA ASP A 44 -39.11 -10.71 47.21
C ASP A 44 -37.99 -11.56 47.81
N LEU A 45 -37.73 -11.42 49.11
CA LEU A 45 -36.58 -12.04 49.80
C LEU A 45 -37.09 -12.99 50.92
N THR A 46 -36.28 -13.97 51.25
CA THR A 46 -36.51 -14.86 52.39
C THR A 46 -36.23 -14.10 53.70
N ARG A 47 -37.09 -14.31 54.73
CA ARG A 47 -37.04 -13.54 55.98
C ARG A 47 -35.73 -13.71 56.77
N THR A 48 -35.19 -14.91 56.81
CA THR A 48 -34.03 -15.24 57.62
C THR A 48 -32.68 -15.10 56.86
N THR A 49 -32.63 -15.44 55.55
CA THR A 49 -31.37 -15.56 54.81
C THR A 49 -31.17 -14.49 53.75
N PHE A 50 -32.17 -13.59 53.58
CA PHE A 50 -32.13 -12.51 52.57
C PHE A 50 -31.79 -13.00 51.14
N LYS A 51 -32.21 -14.24 50.82
CA LYS A 51 -32.05 -14.82 49.48
C LYS A 51 -33.24 -14.48 48.60
N LEU A 52 -33.01 -14.42 47.28
CA LEU A 52 -34.07 -14.23 46.30
C LEU A 52 -35.11 -15.34 46.39
N LYS A 53 -36.41 -14.97 46.43
CA LYS A 53 -37.53 -15.86 46.53
C LYS A 53 -38.32 -15.96 45.23
N LYS A 54 -38.44 -14.85 44.49
CA LYS A 54 -39.20 -14.81 43.24
C LYS A 54 -38.38 -15.37 42.08
N GLN A 55 -38.96 -16.37 41.40
CA GLN A 55 -38.31 -17.08 40.28
C GLN A 55 -37.81 -16.14 39.19
N LYS A 56 -38.58 -15.14 38.81
CA LYS A 56 -38.23 -14.11 37.83
C LYS A 56 -36.82 -13.50 38.06
N TYR A 57 -36.46 -13.19 39.28
CA TYR A 57 -35.17 -12.59 39.61
C TYR A 57 -34.04 -13.64 39.67
N ILE A 58 -34.41 -14.88 40.08
CA ILE A 58 -33.48 -16.01 40.07
C ILE A 58 -33.07 -16.30 38.64
N ASP A 59 -34.03 -16.47 37.74
CA ASP A 59 -33.75 -16.77 36.31
C ASP A 59 -32.93 -15.67 35.65
N ALA A 60 -33.33 -14.41 35.85
CA ALA A 60 -32.59 -13.27 35.28
C ALA A 60 -31.13 -13.18 35.75
N THR A 61 -30.89 -13.46 37.04
CA THR A 61 -29.52 -13.46 37.60
C THR A 61 -28.74 -14.69 37.20
N ASP A 62 -29.38 -15.85 37.02
CA ASP A 62 -28.73 -17.07 36.55
C ASP A 62 -28.32 -16.93 35.10
N ASP A 63 -29.07 -16.29 34.23
CA ASP A 63 -28.72 -16.01 32.87
C ASP A 63 -27.50 -15.05 32.77
N MET A 64 -27.47 -14.01 33.63
CA MET A 64 -26.26 -13.16 33.74
C MET A 64 -25.03 -13.96 34.19
N ILE A 65 -25.19 -14.84 35.19
CA ILE A 65 -24.10 -15.69 35.67
C ILE A 65 -23.64 -16.68 34.62
N LYS A 66 -24.54 -17.29 33.83
CA LYS A 66 -24.21 -18.15 32.70
C LYS A 66 -23.38 -17.39 31.67
N LYS A 67 -23.80 -16.18 31.31
CA LYS A 67 -23.06 -15.29 30.41
C LYS A 67 -21.65 -15.02 30.93
N TYR A 68 -21.50 -14.63 32.21
CA TYR A 68 -20.19 -14.34 32.81
C TYR A 68 -19.26 -15.57 32.83
N ARG A 69 -19.83 -16.77 33.13
CA ARG A 69 -19.09 -18.03 33.06
C ARG A 69 -18.57 -18.31 31.65
N SER A 70 -19.44 -18.19 30.64
CA SER A 70 -19.07 -18.39 29.22
C SER A 70 -17.94 -17.46 28.80
N ILE A 71 -17.96 -16.20 29.27
CA ILE A 71 -16.87 -15.25 29.00
C ILE A 71 -15.56 -15.71 29.68
N CYS A 72 -15.62 -16.11 30.94
CA CYS A 72 -14.47 -16.64 31.67
C CYS A 72 -13.90 -17.94 31.02
N ASP A 73 -14.76 -18.82 30.54
CA ASP A 73 -14.36 -20.06 29.86
C ASP A 73 -13.63 -19.75 28.54
N ARG A 74 -14.06 -18.72 27.80
CA ARG A 74 -13.36 -18.23 26.60
C ARG A 74 -11.98 -17.65 26.91
N MET A 75 -11.76 -17.09 28.09
CA MET A 75 -10.45 -16.58 28.52
C MET A 75 -9.42 -17.69 28.79
N GLY A 76 -9.86 -18.90 29.08
CA GLY A 76 -9.00 -20.07 29.26
C GLY A 76 -7.89 -19.86 30.29
N GLU A 77 -6.66 -20.20 29.93
CA GLU A 77 -5.48 -20.08 30.79
C GLU A 77 -5.19 -18.63 31.22
N ARG A 78 -5.57 -17.65 30.42
CA ARG A 78 -5.37 -16.23 30.69
C ARG A 78 -6.07 -15.78 31.96
N LEU A 79 -7.24 -16.38 32.28
CA LEU A 79 -7.96 -16.10 33.50
C LEU A 79 -7.09 -16.29 34.76
N LYS A 80 -6.12 -17.21 34.74
CA LYS A 80 -5.23 -17.49 35.87
C LYS A 80 -4.30 -16.33 36.25
N SER A 81 -3.95 -15.48 35.29
CA SER A 81 -3.06 -14.33 35.49
C SER A 81 -3.79 -13.03 35.81
N MET A 82 -5.12 -12.99 35.69
CA MET A 82 -5.92 -11.78 35.88
C MET A 82 -6.26 -11.54 37.35
N THR A 83 -6.36 -10.27 37.74
CA THR A 83 -6.92 -9.88 39.04
C THR A 83 -8.46 -9.93 39.00
N VAL A 84 -9.14 -9.91 40.17
CA VAL A 84 -10.61 -9.91 40.19
C VAL A 84 -11.20 -8.66 39.53
N GLU A 85 -10.50 -7.51 39.59
CA GLU A 85 -10.86 -6.27 38.93
C GLU A 85 -10.85 -6.45 37.42
N GLN A 86 -9.76 -6.99 36.89
CA GLN A 86 -9.60 -7.26 35.45
C GLN A 86 -10.65 -8.27 34.94
N VAL A 87 -10.97 -9.29 35.76
CA VAL A 87 -12.04 -10.24 35.42
C VAL A 87 -13.40 -9.52 35.38
N VAL A 88 -13.70 -8.68 36.36
CA VAL A 88 -14.97 -7.92 36.40
C VAL A 88 -15.06 -6.99 35.21
N ASP A 89 -14.00 -6.24 34.90
CA ASP A 89 -13.97 -5.33 33.76
C ASP A 89 -14.15 -6.09 32.43
N ALA A 90 -13.50 -7.23 32.27
CA ALA A 90 -13.64 -8.05 31.08
C ALA A 90 -15.06 -8.63 30.89
N ILE A 91 -15.72 -9.11 31.97
CA ILE A 91 -17.06 -9.68 31.85
C ILE A 91 -18.18 -8.63 31.76
N THR A 92 -17.95 -7.41 32.29
CA THR A 92 -18.92 -6.32 32.20
C THR A 92 -18.83 -5.54 30.91
N ASN A 93 -17.61 -5.46 30.33
CA ASN A 93 -17.33 -4.77 29.10
C ASN A 93 -17.27 -5.71 27.87
N ASP A 94 -17.66 -7.00 28.03
CA ASP A 94 -17.69 -7.96 26.94
C ASP A 94 -18.83 -7.65 25.96
N ASN A 95 -18.54 -6.71 25.06
CA ASN A 95 -19.36 -6.43 23.88
C ASN A 95 -19.04 -7.38 22.71
N GLY A 96 -18.26 -8.46 22.95
CA GLY A 96 -17.76 -9.36 21.92
C GLY A 96 -18.84 -10.08 21.11
N GLU A 97 -19.98 -10.37 21.72
CA GLU A 97 -21.11 -11.02 21.03
C GLU A 97 -21.86 -10.06 20.09
N HIS A 98 -21.82 -8.75 20.36
CA HIS A 98 -22.54 -7.73 19.60
C HIS A 98 -21.61 -6.88 18.72
N PHE A 99 -20.27 -7.01 18.89
CA PHE A 99 -19.37 -6.25 18.03
C PHE A 99 -19.43 -6.77 16.60
N ASP A 100 -19.80 -5.87 15.71
CA ASP A 100 -19.70 -6.08 14.29
C ASP A 100 -19.12 -4.81 13.64
N LEU A 101 -18.40 -4.98 12.55
CA LEU A 101 -17.76 -3.90 11.83
C LEU A 101 -18.04 -4.10 10.34
N ASP A 102 -18.63 -3.11 9.71
CA ASP A 102 -18.66 -3.06 8.25
C ASP A 102 -17.26 -2.75 7.72
N ILE A 103 -16.61 -3.79 7.20
CA ILE A 103 -15.23 -3.69 6.73
C ILE A 103 -15.09 -2.80 5.48
N VAL A 104 -16.14 -2.66 4.68
CA VAL A 104 -16.18 -1.78 3.49
C VAL A 104 -16.23 -0.32 3.93
N ALA A 105 -17.14 0.02 4.83
CA ALA A 105 -17.26 1.37 5.39
C ALA A 105 -15.97 1.79 6.11
N TYR A 106 -15.41 0.91 6.93
CA TYR A 106 -14.13 1.11 7.63
C TYR A 106 -12.97 1.35 6.65
N ALA A 107 -12.88 0.53 5.61
CA ALA A 107 -11.86 0.69 4.58
C ALA A 107 -11.98 2.01 3.82
N ARG A 108 -13.21 2.44 3.50
CA ARG A 108 -13.47 3.74 2.85
C ARG A 108 -13.02 4.92 3.72
N GLN A 109 -13.26 4.88 5.01
CA GLN A 109 -12.76 5.90 5.95
C GLN A 109 -11.22 5.92 5.96
N TYR A 110 -10.59 4.77 6.02
CA TYR A 110 -9.13 4.69 5.95
C TYR A 110 -8.57 5.21 4.63
N ILE A 111 -9.22 4.95 3.51
CA ILE A 111 -8.85 5.47 2.18
C ILE A 111 -8.94 7.00 2.16
N LEU A 112 -9.97 7.60 2.76
CA LEU A 112 -10.09 9.06 2.89
C LEU A 112 -8.92 9.62 3.70
N HIS A 113 -8.64 9.06 4.86
CA HIS A 113 -7.50 9.45 5.69
C HIS A 113 -6.15 9.38 4.92
N LEU A 114 -5.93 8.34 4.12
CA LEU A 114 -4.73 8.24 3.29
C LEU A 114 -4.65 9.34 2.23
N LYS A 115 -5.78 9.76 1.65
CA LYS A 115 -5.83 10.89 0.69
C LYS A 115 -5.49 12.22 1.37
N GLU A 116 -6.07 12.48 2.53
CA GLU A 116 -5.82 13.69 3.35
C GLU A 116 -4.37 13.79 3.81
N THR A 117 -3.73 12.67 4.12
CA THR A 117 -2.33 12.60 4.52
C THR A 117 -1.34 12.50 3.33
N GLY A 118 -1.81 12.71 2.09
CA GLY A 118 -0.97 12.73 0.89
C GLY A 118 -0.50 11.35 0.39
N HIS A 119 -1.03 10.25 0.93
CA HIS A 119 -0.69 8.89 0.53
C HIS A 119 -1.57 8.37 -0.62
N THR A 120 -1.76 9.19 -1.65
CA THR A 120 -2.71 8.97 -2.76
C THR A 120 -2.51 7.64 -3.50
N GLY A 121 -1.26 7.22 -3.74
CA GLY A 121 -0.97 5.93 -4.40
C GLY A 121 -1.44 4.72 -3.58
N ASN A 122 -1.25 4.76 -2.24
CA ASN A 122 -1.75 3.72 -1.36
C ASN A 122 -3.28 3.76 -1.30
N ALA A 123 -3.88 4.95 -1.18
CA ALA A 123 -5.32 5.14 -1.19
C ALA A 123 -5.96 4.52 -2.44
N LEU A 124 -5.39 4.76 -3.63
CA LEU A 124 -5.86 4.18 -4.88
C LEU A 124 -5.78 2.65 -4.87
N SER A 125 -4.68 2.09 -4.36
CA SER A 125 -4.51 0.64 -4.26
C SER A 125 -5.58 -0.02 -3.39
N TYR A 126 -5.87 0.55 -2.21
CA TYR A 126 -6.96 0.09 -1.35
C TYR A 126 -8.33 0.28 -2.01
N GLN A 127 -8.55 1.43 -2.67
CA GLN A 127 -9.81 1.73 -3.35
C GLN A 127 -10.14 0.68 -4.41
N VAL A 128 -9.16 0.31 -5.25
CA VAL A 128 -9.35 -0.71 -6.29
C VAL A 128 -9.69 -2.08 -5.68
N ALA A 129 -9.01 -2.48 -4.60
CA ALA A 129 -9.28 -3.74 -3.92
C ALA A 129 -10.69 -3.77 -3.31
N ILE A 130 -11.11 -2.70 -2.62
CA ILE A 130 -12.43 -2.60 -2.01
C ILE A 130 -13.55 -2.53 -3.05
N ASN A 131 -13.36 -1.79 -4.15
CA ASN A 131 -14.32 -1.77 -5.26
C ASN A 131 -14.49 -3.16 -5.88
N ASN A 132 -13.39 -3.93 -5.98
CA ASN A 132 -13.46 -5.30 -6.47
C ASN A 132 -14.18 -6.22 -5.47
N LEU A 133 -13.96 -6.06 -4.16
CA LEU A 133 -14.68 -6.78 -3.12
C LEU A 133 -16.19 -6.52 -3.18
N VAL A 134 -16.59 -5.24 -3.26
CA VAL A 134 -18.00 -4.82 -3.41
C VAL A 134 -18.63 -5.44 -4.66
N ARG A 135 -17.89 -5.46 -5.77
CA ARG A 135 -18.35 -6.10 -7.01
C ARG A 135 -18.52 -7.61 -6.87
N PHE A 136 -17.66 -8.29 -6.12
CA PHE A 136 -17.77 -9.72 -5.82
C PHE A 136 -19.01 -10.03 -4.97
N VAL A 137 -19.24 -9.25 -3.92
CA VAL A 137 -20.35 -9.48 -2.96
C VAL A 137 -21.69 -8.98 -3.50
N GLY A 138 -21.68 -8.02 -4.43
CA GLY A 138 -22.88 -7.40 -4.98
C GLY A 138 -23.57 -6.38 -4.06
N ARG A 139 -22.90 -5.95 -2.97
CA ARG A 139 -23.44 -4.99 -1.99
C ARG A 139 -22.32 -4.14 -1.38
N ASP A 140 -22.68 -2.96 -0.86
CA ASP A 140 -21.75 -1.96 -0.31
C ASP A 140 -21.38 -2.15 1.18
N SER A 141 -21.92 -3.18 1.83
CA SER A 141 -21.66 -3.50 3.24
C SER A 141 -21.28 -4.96 3.39
N VAL A 142 -20.22 -5.23 4.16
CA VAL A 142 -19.71 -6.58 4.46
C VAL A 142 -19.30 -6.62 5.91
N SER A 143 -19.94 -7.51 6.71
CA SER A 143 -19.53 -7.71 8.10
C SER A 143 -18.11 -8.32 8.17
N ILE A 144 -17.28 -7.85 9.10
CA ILE A 144 -15.96 -8.42 9.34
C ILE A 144 -16.05 -9.91 9.71
N LYS A 145 -17.16 -10.37 10.27
CA LYS A 145 -17.43 -11.77 10.62
C LYS A 145 -17.62 -12.65 9.40
N GLU A 146 -18.05 -12.09 8.27
CA GLU A 146 -18.19 -12.81 7.00
C GLU A 146 -16.84 -13.11 6.35
N ILE A 147 -15.76 -12.38 6.71
CA ILE A 147 -14.42 -12.59 6.14
C ILE A 147 -13.83 -13.89 6.70
N THR A 148 -14.28 -15.00 6.17
CA THR A 148 -13.83 -16.35 6.52
C THR A 148 -12.80 -16.88 5.52
N VAL A 149 -12.13 -17.99 5.84
CA VAL A 149 -11.22 -18.69 4.89
C VAL A 149 -11.94 -19.03 3.59
N LYS A 150 -13.18 -19.56 3.70
CA LYS A 150 -14.01 -19.88 2.53
C LYS A 150 -14.31 -18.64 1.70
N PHE A 151 -14.78 -17.54 2.33
CA PHE A 151 -15.06 -16.27 1.66
C PHE A 151 -13.84 -15.77 0.85
N ILE A 152 -12.65 -15.81 1.45
CA ILE A 152 -11.42 -15.34 0.80
C ILE A 152 -11.07 -16.24 -0.39
N ASN A 153 -11.17 -17.56 -0.25
CA ASN A 153 -10.90 -18.50 -1.34
C ASN A 153 -11.90 -18.35 -2.50
N ASP A 154 -13.19 -18.15 -2.18
CA ASP A 154 -14.23 -17.91 -3.20
C ASP A 154 -13.95 -16.57 -3.93
N TRP A 155 -13.50 -15.54 -3.21
CA TRP A 155 -13.12 -14.26 -3.83
C TRP A 155 -11.88 -14.39 -4.71
N ILE A 156 -10.84 -15.14 -4.29
CA ILE A 156 -9.65 -15.43 -5.12
C ILE A 156 -10.05 -16.07 -6.44
N LYS A 157 -10.93 -17.08 -6.39
CA LYS A 157 -11.46 -17.75 -7.58
C LYS A 157 -12.22 -16.78 -8.47
N TRP A 158 -13.13 -15.99 -7.88
CA TRP A 158 -13.93 -15.03 -8.60
C TRP A 158 -13.08 -13.95 -9.29
N ILE A 159 -12.01 -13.43 -8.66
CA ILE A 159 -11.08 -12.46 -9.27
C ILE A 159 -10.47 -13.03 -10.56
N LYS A 160 -10.10 -14.32 -10.54
CA LYS A 160 -9.54 -15.00 -11.72
C LYS A 160 -10.54 -15.09 -12.86
N GLU A 161 -11.79 -15.39 -12.54
CA GLU A 161 -12.88 -15.60 -13.52
C GLU A 161 -13.48 -14.28 -14.01
N ASN A 162 -13.29 -13.17 -13.26
CA ASN A 162 -13.89 -11.86 -13.56
C ASN A 162 -12.83 -10.74 -13.64
N PRO A 163 -12.02 -10.71 -14.71
CA PRO A 163 -11.00 -9.67 -14.88
C PRO A 163 -11.62 -8.27 -14.94
N ALA A 164 -10.81 -7.25 -14.72
CA ALA A 164 -11.28 -5.87 -14.75
C ALA A 164 -11.81 -5.50 -16.16
N ARG A 165 -12.93 -4.79 -16.22
CA ARG A 165 -13.61 -4.40 -17.47
C ARG A 165 -12.74 -3.57 -18.43
N SER A 166 -11.70 -2.89 -17.90
CA SER A 166 -10.86 -1.96 -18.67
C SER A 166 -9.88 -2.64 -19.63
N ASN A 167 -9.59 -3.91 -19.45
CA ASN A 167 -8.73 -4.68 -20.37
C ASN A 167 -8.96 -6.19 -20.20
N PRO A 168 -9.90 -6.78 -20.97
CA PRO A 168 -10.21 -8.22 -20.90
C PRO A 168 -9.05 -9.12 -21.32
N GLU A 169 -8.14 -8.63 -22.17
CA GLU A 169 -6.99 -9.40 -22.70
C GLU A 169 -5.77 -9.34 -21.78
N ALA A 170 -5.73 -8.41 -20.84
CA ALA A 170 -4.62 -8.33 -19.90
C ALA A 170 -4.71 -9.47 -18.89
N ASN A 171 -3.60 -10.17 -18.70
CA ASN A 171 -3.43 -11.29 -17.77
C ASN A 171 -3.48 -10.79 -16.30
N HIS A 172 -4.63 -10.24 -15.89
CA HIS A 172 -4.82 -9.54 -14.62
C HIS A 172 -5.01 -10.47 -13.41
N GLY A 173 -5.21 -11.79 -13.65
CA GLY A 173 -5.65 -12.69 -12.61
C GLY A 173 -4.66 -12.81 -11.44
N GLU A 174 -3.41 -13.15 -11.69
CA GLU A 174 -2.48 -13.53 -10.63
C GLU A 174 -2.03 -12.37 -9.75
N ARG A 175 -1.65 -11.23 -10.34
CA ARG A 175 -1.25 -10.05 -9.58
C ARG A 175 -2.41 -9.40 -8.83
N ALA A 176 -3.60 -9.37 -9.44
CA ALA A 176 -4.79 -8.82 -8.82
C ALA A 176 -5.21 -9.66 -7.59
N GLN A 177 -5.18 -10.99 -7.70
CA GLN A 177 -5.45 -11.90 -6.58
C GLN A 177 -4.53 -11.61 -5.40
N SER A 178 -3.22 -11.60 -5.62
CA SER A 178 -2.25 -11.31 -4.56
C SER A 178 -2.45 -9.92 -3.96
N LEU A 179 -2.63 -8.90 -4.80
CA LEU A 179 -2.77 -7.52 -4.37
C LEU A 179 -4.03 -7.31 -3.53
N TYR A 180 -5.21 -7.70 -4.05
CA TYR A 180 -6.48 -7.39 -3.39
C TYR A 180 -6.61 -8.13 -2.06
N ILE A 181 -6.20 -9.39 -2.01
CA ILE A 181 -6.20 -10.16 -0.76
C ILE A 181 -5.23 -9.57 0.27
N SER A 182 -4.04 -9.12 -0.17
CA SER A 182 -3.08 -8.46 0.71
C SER A 182 -3.61 -7.12 1.25
N GLN A 183 -4.33 -6.36 0.44
CA GLN A 183 -4.96 -5.10 0.89
C GLN A 183 -6.08 -5.37 1.90
N LEU A 184 -6.96 -6.34 1.66
CA LEU A 184 -7.99 -6.71 2.63
C LEU A 184 -7.39 -7.22 3.93
N ARG A 185 -6.32 -8.03 3.87
CA ARG A 185 -5.57 -8.46 5.05
C ARG A 185 -5.01 -7.29 5.85
N ALA A 186 -4.46 -6.28 5.17
CA ALA A 186 -3.93 -5.09 5.84
C ALA A 186 -5.03 -4.30 6.54
N ILE A 187 -6.20 -4.11 5.91
CA ILE A 187 -7.37 -3.45 6.51
C ILE A 187 -7.88 -4.25 7.70
N HIS A 188 -8.03 -5.57 7.57
CA HIS A 188 -8.46 -6.45 8.65
C HIS A 188 -7.51 -6.40 9.85
N ASN A 189 -6.18 -6.44 9.61
CA ASN A 189 -5.19 -6.34 10.67
C ASN A 189 -5.19 -4.97 11.34
N ARG A 190 -5.45 -3.90 10.58
CA ARG A 190 -5.63 -2.56 11.11
C ARG A 190 -6.85 -2.49 12.03
N ALA A 191 -7.98 -3.03 11.59
CA ALA A 191 -9.18 -3.10 12.42
C ALA A 191 -8.93 -3.90 13.70
N LYS A 192 -8.22 -5.02 13.62
CA LYS A 192 -7.82 -5.78 14.83
C LYS A 192 -6.99 -4.93 15.79
N LYS A 193 -6.01 -4.20 15.29
CA LYS A 193 -5.16 -3.34 16.12
C LYS A 193 -5.94 -2.20 16.77
N GLU A 194 -6.96 -1.68 16.09
CA GLU A 194 -7.76 -0.55 16.57
C GLU A 194 -8.85 -0.97 17.58
N PHE A 195 -9.49 -2.12 17.35
CA PHE A 195 -10.65 -2.55 18.14
C PHE A 195 -10.34 -3.61 19.19
N ASN A 196 -9.20 -4.29 19.12
CA ASN A 196 -8.74 -5.20 20.16
C ASN A 196 -7.83 -4.46 21.13
N ASP A 197 -8.05 -4.67 22.41
CA ASP A 197 -7.11 -4.31 23.47
C ASP A 197 -6.63 -5.60 24.13
N GLU A 198 -5.46 -6.06 23.70
CA GLU A 198 -4.90 -7.33 24.17
C GLU A 198 -4.46 -7.23 25.63
N ASP A 199 -3.99 -6.06 26.07
CA ASP A 199 -3.55 -5.82 27.45
C ASP A 199 -4.72 -5.83 28.42
N ALA A 200 -5.85 -5.23 28.05
CA ALA A 200 -7.10 -5.29 28.81
C ALA A 200 -7.90 -6.58 28.61
N GLY A 201 -7.46 -7.48 27.70
CA GLY A 201 -8.18 -8.72 27.41
C GLY A 201 -9.41 -8.56 26.52
N LEU A 202 -9.59 -7.40 25.93
CA LEU A 202 -10.76 -7.10 25.11
C LEU A 202 -10.48 -7.51 23.64
N ILE A 203 -10.94 -8.69 23.25
CA ILE A 203 -10.76 -9.22 21.88
C ILE A 203 -12.08 -9.16 21.13
N ARG A 204 -12.33 -8.05 20.42
CA ARG A 204 -13.53 -7.85 19.60
C ARG A 204 -13.48 -8.57 18.26
N ILE A 205 -12.28 -8.68 17.66
CA ILE A 205 -12.03 -9.36 16.39
C ILE A 205 -11.06 -10.53 16.65
N PRO A 206 -11.55 -11.72 17.04
CA PRO A 206 -10.70 -12.85 17.45
C PRO A 206 -10.05 -13.56 16.26
N TYR A 207 -10.69 -13.51 15.08
CA TYR A 207 -10.26 -14.30 13.91
C TYR A 207 -9.13 -13.64 13.12
N SER A 208 -8.30 -14.47 12.51
CA SER A 208 -7.29 -14.09 11.50
C SER A 208 -7.35 -15.10 10.34
N PRO A 209 -8.37 -15.02 9.47
CA PRO A 209 -8.58 -16.01 8.42
C PRO A 209 -7.40 -16.08 7.44
N PHE A 210 -6.71 -14.99 7.23
CA PHE A 210 -5.55 -14.89 6.33
C PHE A 210 -4.35 -15.74 6.73
N LYS A 211 -4.27 -16.24 7.98
CA LYS A 211 -3.22 -17.19 8.41
C LYS A 211 -3.39 -18.58 7.79
N ARG A 212 -4.61 -18.91 7.35
CA ARG A 212 -5.00 -20.21 6.81
C ARG A 212 -5.29 -20.20 5.31
N VAL A 213 -5.13 -19.05 4.67
CA VAL A 213 -5.33 -18.88 3.22
C VAL A 213 -3.97 -18.83 2.54
N GLU A 214 -3.80 -19.63 1.51
CA GLU A 214 -2.68 -19.48 0.57
C GLU A 214 -2.96 -18.30 -0.36
N ILE A 215 -2.29 -17.18 -0.08
CA ILE A 215 -2.36 -16.01 -0.96
C ILE A 215 -1.53 -16.31 -2.20
N PRO A 216 -2.11 -16.20 -3.41
CA PRO A 216 -1.38 -16.44 -4.65
C PRO A 216 -0.09 -15.62 -4.71
N LYS A 217 1.00 -16.27 -5.12
CA LYS A 217 2.29 -15.59 -5.24
C LYS A 217 2.21 -14.51 -6.31
N VAL A 218 2.90 -13.40 -6.06
CA VAL A 218 3.05 -12.37 -7.10
C VAL A 218 3.85 -12.99 -8.24
N PRO A 219 3.37 -12.92 -9.49
CA PRO A 219 4.11 -13.44 -10.64
C PRO A 219 5.48 -12.74 -10.74
N VAL A 220 6.46 -13.47 -11.22
CA VAL A 220 7.81 -12.92 -11.40
C VAL A 220 7.72 -11.69 -12.31
N THR A 221 8.27 -10.59 -11.83
CA THR A 221 8.26 -9.35 -12.61
C THR A 221 9.06 -9.55 -13.89
N ARG A 222 8.43 -9.32 -15.05
CA ARG A 222 9.10 -9.35 -16.35
C ARG A 222 10.32 -8.42 -16.33
N LYS A 223 11.45 -8.91 -16.83
CA LYS A 223 12.63 -8.06 -17.09
C LYS A 223 12.27 -7.07 -18.20
N ARG A 224 12.41 -5.78 -17.93
CA ARG A 224 12.00 -4.69 -18.82
C ARG A 224 13.19 -4.01 -19.50
N ALA A 225 14.41 -4.45 -19.21
CA ALA A 225 15.60 -3.90 -19.85
C ALA A 225 15.59 -4.21 -21.35
N ILE A 226 15.93 -3.21 -22.15
CA ILE A 226 16.23 -3.39 -23.57
C ILE A 226 17.75 -3.62 -23.74
N SER A 227 18.16 -4.29 -24.81
CA SER A 227 19.58 -4.51 -25.09
C SER A 227 20.29 -3.20 -25.48
N THR A 228 21.60 -3.19 -25.35
CA THR A 228 22.42 -2.05 -25.75
C THR A 228 22.21 -1.69 -27.23
N ASP A 229 22.12 -2.67 -28.14
CA ASP A 229 21.85 -2.43 -29.56
C ASP A 229 20.50 -1.75 -29.79
N LEU A 230 19.44 -2.19 -29.04
CA LEU A 230 18.13 -1.56 -29.14
C LEU A 230 18.15 -0.16 -28.57
N LEU A 231 18.89 0.09 -27.48
CA LEU A 231 19.06 1.43 -26.92
C LEU A 231 19.80 2.38 -27.91
N CYS A 232 20.83 1.91 -28.59
CA CYS A 232 21.50 2.68 -29.64
C CYS A 232 20.53 3.02 -30.78
N LYS A 233 19.80 2.02 -31.30
CA LYS A 233 18.78 2.24 -32.34
C LYS A 233 17.67 3.20 -31.85
N PHE A 234 17.26 3.10 -30.58
CA PHE A 234 16.32 4.01 -29.97
C PHE A 234 16.85 5.46 -29.98
N SER A 235 18.11 5.66 -29.64
CA SER A 235 18.72 6.99 -29.60
C SER A 235 18.85 7.62 -31.01
N GLU A 236 19.01 6.79 -32.04
CA GLU A 236 19.15 7.21 -33.43
C GLU A 236 17.82 7.46 -34.16
N LEU A 237 16.68 7.09 -33.55
CA LEU A 237 15.36 7.32 -34.17
C LEU A 237 15.17 8.81 -34.50
N PRO A 238 14.70 9.11 -35.71
CA PRO A 238 14.43 10.50 -36.10
C PRO A 238 13.23 11.06 -35.32
N TYR A 239 13.23 12.38 -35.12
CA TYR A 239 12.06 13.06 -34.53
C TYR A 239 10.87 13.06 -35.47
N SER A 240 9.67 12.82 -34.92
CA SER A 240 8.45 12.93 -35.67
C SER A 240 8.13 14.39 -36.00
N LEU A 241 7.89 14.67 -37.26
CA LEU A 241 7.47 15.99 -37.76
C LEU A 241 5.96 16.17 -37.79
N ILE A 242 5.18 15.17 -37.33
CA ILE A 242 3.73 15.28 -37.32
C ILE A 242 3.35 16.40 -36.36
N MET A 243 2.86 17.50 -36.92
CA MET A 243 2.29 18.60 -36.15
C MET A 243 1.05 18.10 -35.43
N GLN A 244 1.05 18.17 -34.11
CA GLN A 244 -0.10 17.87 -33.24
C GLN A 244 -0.35 19.08 -32.36
N PRO A 245 -1.61 19.38 -32.04
CA PRO A 245 -1.86 20.36 -31.00
C PRO A 245 -1.17 19.93 -29.70
N GLY A 246 -0.36 20.83 -29.14
CA GLY A 246 0.42 20.56 -27.93
C GLY A 246 1.71 19.79 -28.17
N THR A 247 2.19 19.04 -27.17
CA THR A 247 3.48 18.34 -27.19
C THR A 247 3.43 17.09 -28.04
N ASN A 248 4.39 16.90 -28.96
CA ASN A 248 4.53 15.65 -29.68
C ASN A 248 4.99 14.54 -28.71
N ARG A 249 4.08 13.58 -28.43
CA ARG A 249 4.31 12.51 -27.44
C ARG A 249 5.41 11.56 -27.84
N TYR A 250 5.63 11.30 -29.12
CA TYR A 250 6.72 10.44 -29.60
C TYR A 250 8.08 11.07 -29.28
N ASN A 251 8.25 12.34 -29.66
CA ASN A 251 9.50 13.08 -29.43
C ASN A 251 9.76 13.27 -27.93
N LEU A 252 8.71 13.63 -27.16
CA LEU A 252 8.82 13.73 -25.71
C LEU A 252 9.23 12.41 -25.07
N ALA A 253 8.62 11.31 -25.48
CA ALA A 253 8.90 9.98 -24.94
C ALA A 253 10.35 9.55 -25.21
N LYS A 254 10.86 9.79 -26.41
CA LYS A 254 12.25 9.57 -26.77
C LYS A 254 13.18 10.36 -25.85
N ASP A 255 12.98 11.65 -25.74
CA ASP A 255 13.83 12.53 -24.95
C ASP A 255 13.82 12.19 -23.47
N VAL A 256 12.61 11.99 -22.90
CA VAL A 256 12.49 11.73 -21.47
C VAL A 256 12.98 10.33 -21.09
N PHE A 257 12.90 9.36 -21.98
CA PHE A 257 13.51 8.04 -21.78
C PHE A 257 15.03 8.14 -21.71
N LEU A 258 15.66 8.87 -22.65
CA LEU A 258 17.10 9.11 -22.69
C LEU A 258 17.58 9.95 -21.51
N LEU A 259 16.82 10.99 -21.12
CA LEU A 259 17.06 11.74 -19.88
C LEU A 259 17.06 10.81 -18.66
N SER A 260 16.05 9.96 -18.54
CA SER A 260 15.99 9.01 -17.43
C SER A 260 17.17 8.05 -17.43
N PHE A 261 17.49 7.46 -18.57
CA PHE A 261 18.61 6.52 -18.71
C PHE A 261 19.93 7.17 -18.27
N CYS A 262 20.29 8.30 -18.85
CA CYS A 262 21.54 9.01 -18.53
C CYS A 262 21.58 9.60 -17.12
N LEU A 263 20.41 9.78 -16.47
CA LEU A 263 20.27 10.16 -15.07
C LEU A 263 20.05 8.95 -14.15
N ILE A 264 20.70 7.82 -14.44
CA ILE A 264 20.70 6.62 -13.59
C ILE A 264 19.27 6.07 -13.39
N GLY A 265 18.44 6.13 -14.41
CA GLY A 265 17.05 5.67 -14.34
C GLY A 265 16.17 6.51 -13.41
N MET A 266 16.33 7.82 -13.42
CA MET A 266 15.49 8.76 -12.65
C MET A 266 14.01 8.60 -13.01
N ASN A 267 13.11 8.46 -12.02
CA ASN A 267 11.70 8.21 -12.28
C ASN A 267 10.98 9.45 -12.82
N ALA A 268 9.86 9.23 -13.54
CA ALA A 268 9.05 10.30 -14.12
C ALA A 268 8.58 11.33 -13.08
N VAL A 269 8.17 10.87 -11.89
CA VAL A 269 7.76 11.76 -10.80
C VAL A 269 8.91 12.64 -10.31
N ASP A 270 10.12 12.09 -10.23
CA ASP A 270 11.29 12.82 -9.75
C ASP A 270 11.78 13.81 -10.84
N LEU A 271 11.76 13.44 -12.13
CA LEU A 271 11.97 14.37 -13.26
C LEU A 271 10.96 15.52 -13.27
N TYR A 272 9.70 15.21 -12.98
CA TYR A 272 8.62 16.20 -12.97
C TYR A 272 8.73 17.18 -11.80
N THR A 273 9.23 16.75 -10.64
CA THR A 273 9.18 17.52 -9.40
C THR A 273 10.50 18.09 -8.92
N CYS A 274 11.66 17.65 -9.45
CA CYS A 274 12.98 18.12 -8.98
C CYS A 274 13.16 19.63 -9.14
N THR A 275 13.74 20.27 -8.11
CA THR A 275 13.91 21.72 -8.01
C THR A 275 15.38 22.15 -7.99
N ASP A 276 16.26 21.29 -7.47
CA ASP A 276 17.64 21.68 -7.19
C ASP A 276 18.60 21.25 -8.32
N LEU A 277 19.17 22.27 -8.97
CA LEU A 277 20.26 22.15 -9.92
C LEU A 277 21.44 22.98 -9.44
N LYS A 278 22.47 22.33 -8.89
CA LYS A 278 23.64 23.00 -8.30
C LYS A 278 24.92 22.36 -8.78
N LYS A 279 25.91 23.19 -9.20
CA LYS A 279 27.25 22.75 -9.60
C LYS A 279 27.23 21.57 -10.63
N GLY A 280 26.33 21.65 -11.63
CA GLY A 280 26.20 20.59 -12.66
C GLY A 280 25.58 19.27 -12.17
N ARG A 281 24.86 19.30 -11.04
CA ARG A 281 24.21 18.12 -10.45
C ARG A 281 22.73 18.39 -10.19
N ILE A 282 21.89 17.42 -10.46
CA ILE A 282 20.51 17.39 -10.02
C ILE A 282 20.47 16.73 -8.65
N ILE A 283 19.99 17.49 -7.63
CA ILE A 283 19.83 17.00 -6.27
C ILE A 283 18.33 16.87 -5.99
N TYR A 284 17.89 15.70 -5.55
CA TYR A 284 16.48 15.45 -5.27
C TYR A 284 16.29 14.38 -4.21
N GLN A 285 15.14 14.40 -3.55
CA GLN A 285 14.70 13.36 -2.64
C GLN A 285 13.74 12.44 -3.39
N ARG A 286 14.09 11.14 -3.50
CA ARG A 286 13.27 10.19 -4.24
C ARG A 286 11.86 10.11 -3.69
N THR A 287 10.89 10.58 -4.45
CA THR A 287 9.48 10.77 -4.02
C THR A 287 8.87 9.51 -3.42
N LYS A 288 9.14 8.33 -3.99
CA LYS A 288 8.58 7.05 -3.53
C LYS A 288 9.01 6.66 -2.11
N THR A 289 10.21 7.06 -1.66
CA THR A 289 10.83 6.53 -0.44
C THR A 289 11.24 7.58 0.59
N LYS A 290 11.23 8.88 0.25
CA LYS A 290 11.70 9.97 1.12
C LYS A 290 11.04 10.00 2.50
N ASN A 291 9.76 9.65 2.59
CA ASN A 291 9.03 9.69 3.86
C ASN A 291 9.26 8.45 4.76
N ARG A 292 9.98 7.44 4.26
CA ARG A 292 10.26 6.19 4.98
C ARG A 292 11.70 6.05 5.42
N ARG A 293 12.57 7.00 5.02
CA ARG A 293 14.02 6.94 5.25
C ARG A 293 14.49 8.15 6.02
N ALA A 294 15.43 7.94 6.93
CA ALA A 294 16.06 9.01 7.72
C ALA A 294 16.87 9.96 6.84
N ASP A 295 17.57 9.43 5.82
CA ASP A 295 18.35 10.20 4.83
C ASP A 295 17.47 10.88 3.75
N LYS A 296 16.13 10.88 3.93
CA LYS A 296 15.14 11.41 2.98
C LYS A 296 15.28 10.84 1.56
N ALA A 297 15.97 9.72 1.41
CA ALA A 297 16.27 9.09 0.14
C ALA A 297 16.92 10.07 -0.88
N GLU A 298 17.85 10.90 -0.39
CA GLU A 298 18.55 11.89 -1.21
C GLU A 298 19.33 11.23 -2.33
N MET A 299 19.29 11.88 -3.49
CA MET A 299 20.04 11.55 -4.70
C MET A 299 20.74 12.80 -5.22
N SER A 300 21.98 12.63 -5.67
CA SER A 300 22.75 13.64 -6.37
C SER A 300 23.34 13.03 -7.64
N VAL A 301 22.86 13.44 -8.79
CA VAL A 301 23.25 12.89 -10.09
C VAL A 301 23.94 13.95 -10.91
N ARG A 302 25.17 13.66 -11.37
CA ARG A 302 25.93 14.55 -12.26
C ARG A 302 25.29 14.59 -13.64
N ILE A 303 25.23 15.79 -14.22
CA ILE A 303 24.79 15.96 -15.60
C ILE A 303 25.99 15.72 -16.51
N GLU A 304 25.91 14.62 -17.24
CA GLU A 304 26.94 14.23 -18.19
C GLU A 304 26.83 15.05 -19.49
N PRO A 305 27.95 15.19 -20.27
CA PRO A 305 27.99 16.00 -21.48
C PRO A 305 26.88 15.67 -22.49
N GLU A 306 26.54 14.40 -22.63
CA GLU A 306 25.50 13.91 -23.55
C GLU A 306 24.13 14.54 -23.29
N LEU A 307 23.84 14.94 -22.05
CA LEU A 307 22.56 15.51 -21.67
C LEU A 307 22.43 17.00 -21.99
N LYS A 308 23.48 17.72 -22.36
CA LYS A 308 23.49 19.18 -22.50
C LYS A 308 22.35 19.69 -23.41
N ALA A 309 22.14 19.06 -24.55
CA ALA A 309 21.06 19.44 -25.48
C ALA A 309 19.68 19.27 -24.90
N LEU A 310 19.40 18.12 -24.26
CA LEU A 310 18.11 17.82 -23.61
C LEU A 310 17.87 18.70 -22.38
N MET A 311 18.91 18.96 -21.57
CA MET A 311 18.84 19.89 -20.43
C MET A 311 18.46 21.28 -20.89
N LYS A 312 19.08 21.78 -22.01
CA LYS A 312 18.74 23.10 -22.60
C LYS A 312 17.30 23.12 -23.12
N LYS A 313 16.87 22.07 -23.80
CA LYS A 313 15.52 21.94 -24.39
C LYS A 313 14.41 22.00 -23.35
N TYR A 314 14.59 21.30 -22.23
CA TYR A 314 13.56 21.16 -21.19
C TYR A 314 13.78 22.03 -19.94
N LYS A 315 14.77 22.93 -19.99
CA LYS A 315 15.04 23.86 -18.88
C LYS A 315 13.81 24.67 -18.50
N ASP A 316 13.49 24.71 -17.23
CA ASP A 316 12.50 25.66 -16.73
C ASP A 316 13.10 27.05 -16.63
N GLN A 317 12.61 27.99 -17.46
CA GLN A 317 13.07 29.38 -17.52
C GLN A 317 12.68 30.19 -16.26
N THR A 318 11.70 29.73 -15.49
CA THR A 318 11.30 30.42 -14.24
C THR A 318 12.14 30.02 -13.04
N GLY A 319 12.92 28.94 -13.15
CA GLY A 319 13.74 28.42 -12.05
C GLY A 319 12.94 27.75 -10.92
N GLN A 320 11.64 27.57 -11.07
CA GLN A 320 10.82 26.86 -10.07
C GLN A 320 11.17 25.38 -9.99
N ARG A 321 11.52 24.79 -11.14
CA ARG A 321 11.97 23.39 -11.23
C ARG A 321 13.18 23.28 -12.16
N VAL A 322 13.80 22.11 -12.17
CA VAL A 322 14.88 21.82 -13.13
C VAL A 322 14.32 21.74 -14.56
N PHE A 323 13.17 21.08 -14.71
CA PHE A 323 12.53 20.86 -15.99
C PHE A 323 11.15 21.51 -16.06
N ASN A 324 10.74 21.91 -17.28
CA ASN A 324 9.48 22.58 -17.57
C ASN A 324 8.29 21.63 -17.76
N PHE A 325 8.41 20.34 -17.44
CA PHE A 325 7.36 19.34 -17.66
C PHE A 325 6.04 19.67 -16.96
N TYR A 326 6.09 20.32 -15.80
CA TYR A 326 4.91 20.76 -15.05
C TYR A 326 4.10 21.87 -15.74
N LYS A 327 4.70 22.58 -16.69
CA LYS A 327 4.02 23.54 -17.56
C LYS A 327 3.35 22.87 -18.77
N LEU A 328 3.89 21.74 -19.21
CA LEU A 328 3.38 20.96 -20.33
C LEU A 328 2.26 20.02 -19.91
N TYR A 329 2.24 19.57 -18.66
CA TYR A 329 1.29 18.60 -18.12
C TYR A 329 0.84 19.01 -16.72
N SER A 330 -0.48 18.94 -16.47
CA SER A 330 -1.08 19.36 -15.20
C SER A 330 -0.77 18.42 -14.02
N SER A 331 -0.35 17.19 -14.29
CA SER A 331 -0.05 16.19 -13.25
C SER A 331 1.06 15.22 -13.68
N VAL A 332 1.69 14.59 -12.71
CA VAL A 332 2.67 13.50 -12.94
C VAL A 332 2.03 12.35 -13.70
N ASP A 333 0.77 12.03 -13.42
CA ASP A 333 0.06 10.92 -14.06
C ASP A 333 -0.19 11.21 -15.55
N SER A 334 -0.60 12.43 -15.88
CA SER A 334 -0.78 12.86 -17.28
C SER A 334 0.54 12.90 -18.05
N PHE A 335 1.63 13.33 -17.40
CA PHE A 335 2.99 13.30 -17.95
C PHE A 335 3.44 11.87 -18.22
N THR A 336 3.32 10.99 -17.23
CA THR A 336 3.71 9.57 -17.35
C THR A 336 2.89 8.85 -18.42
N ALA A 337 1.58 9.11 -18.49
CA ALA A 337 0.70 8.55 -19.51
C ALA A 337 1.09 9.01 -20.93
N ALA A 338 1.48 10.28 -21.09
CA ALA A 338 1.93 10.81 -22.36
C ALA A 338 3.24 10.15 -22.84
N ILE A 339 4.20 9.99 -21.91
CA ILE A 339 5.47 9.28 -22.20
C ILE A 339 5.18 7.83 -22.63
N ASN A 340 4.41 7.08 -21.86
CA ASN A 340 4.14 5.66 -22.17
C ASN A 340 3.36 5.50 -23.49
N LYS A 341 2.46 6.44 -23.84
CA LYS A 341 1.82 6.44 -25.16
C LYS A 341 2.82 6.68 -26.30
N GLY A 342 3.83 7.52 -26.08
CA GLY A 342 4.90 7.73 -27.04
C GLY A 342 5.82 6.52 -27.15
N LEU A 343 6.19 5.94 -26.01
CA LEU A 343 7.06 4.75 -25.95
C LEU A 343 6.40 3.53 -26.61
N LYS A 344 5.09 3.35 -26.47
CA LYS A 344 4.38 2.29 -27.20
C LYS A 344 4.60 2.39 -28.71
N LYS A 345 4.49 3.61 -29.29
CA LYS A 345 4.75 3.82 -30.71
C LYS A 345 6.20 3.56 -31.09
N ILE A 346 7.15 3.96 -30.22
CA ILE A 346 8.56 3.69 -30.43
C ILE A 346 8.83 2.18 -30.33
N GLY A 347 8.17 1.49 -29.40
CA GLY A 347 8.23 0.04 -29.29
C GLY A 347 7.74 -0.65 -30.57
N ASP A 348 6.63 -0.21 -31.12
CA ASP A 348 6.08 -0.72 -32.39
C ASP A 348 7.09 -0.53 -33.54
N ASP A 349 7.80 0.61 -33.60
CA ASP A 349 8.82 0.90 -34.62
C ASP A 349 10.07 0.02 -34.47
N LEU A 350 10.46 -0.32 -33.24
CA LEU A 350 11.66 -1.10 -32.93
C LEU A 350 11.41 -2.60 -32.71
N GLY A 351 10.15 -3.04 -32.75
CA GLY A 351 9.76 -4.43 -32.45
C GLY A 351 9.95 -4.79 -30.97
N ILE A 352 9.72 -3.82 -30.05
CA ILE A 352 9.81 -4.01 -28.62
C ILE A 352 8.40 -4.04 -28.03
N ASP A 353 7.96 -5.20 -27.55
CA ASP A 353 6.66 -5.33 -26.89
C ASP A 353 6.64 -4.63 -25.54
N ASP A 354 5.54 -3.93 -25.24
CA ASP A 354 5.28 -3.29 -23.95
C ASP A 354 6.42 -2.38 -23.44
N LEU A 355 7.03 -1.58 -24.33
CA LEU A 355 8.04 -0.60 -23.93
C LEU A 355 7.40 0.48 -23.05
N GLU A 356 7.84 0.56 -21.80
CA GLU A 356 7.39 1.52 -20.79
C GLU A 356 8.56 2.35 -20.27
N PHE A 357 8.26 3.51 -19.71
CA PHE A 357 9.26 4.44 -19.18
C PHE A 357 10.22 3.80 -18.17
N TYR A 358 9.71 2.92 -17.32
CA TYR A 358 10.53 2.26 -16.31
C TYR A 358 11.62 1.33 -16.90
N ALA A 359 11.50 0.98 -18.18
CA ALA A 359 12.52 0.23 -18.90
C ALA A 359 13.89 0.96 -18.92
N ALA A 360 13.90 2.31 -18.97
CA ALA A 360 15.15 3.08 -18.91
C ALA A 360 15.99 2.75 -17.67
N ARG A 361 15.34 2.64 -16.50
CA ARG A 361 16.02 2.28 -15.26
C ARG A 361 16.49 0.84 -15.22
N HIS A 362 15.68 -0.10 -15.74
CA HIS A 362 16.10 -1.50 -15.87
C HIS A 362 17.27 -1.66 -16.83
N THR A 363 17.26 -0.94 -17.94
CA THR A 363 18.32 -0.94 -18.95
C THR A 363 19.62 -0.42 -18.37
N TRP A 364 19.60 0.73 -17.68
CA TRP A 364 20.77 1.27 -17.01
C TRP A 364 21.37 0.25 -16.03
N ALA A 365 20.53 -0.33 -15.15
CA ALA A 365 21.00 -1.29 -14.15
C ALA A 365 21.57 -2.58 -14.77
N THR A 366 20.96 -3.07 -15.85
CA THR A 366 21.41 -4.28 -16.55
C THR A 366 22.72 -4.05 -17.24
N ILE A 367 22.86 -2.95 -17.98
CA ILE A 367 24.11 -2.58 -18.67
C ILE A 367 25.22 -2.33 -17.65
N ALA A 368 24.94 -1.57 -16.58
CA ALA A 368 25.90 -1.29 -15.52
C ALA A 368 26.50 -2.59 -14.94
N SER A 369 25.64 -3.53 -14.55
CA SER A 369 26.07 -4.77 -13.88
C SER A 369 26.67 -5.79 -14.85
N ASN A 370 26.06 -5.98 -16.01
CA ASN A 370 26.37 -7.12 -16.87
C ASN A 370 27.36 -6.78 -17.98
N GLU A 371 27.47 -5.52 -18.39
CA GLU A 371 28.21 -5.10 -19.57
C GLU A 371 29.33 -4.09 -19.23
N ALA A 372 29.02 -3.09 -18.38
CA ALA A 372 29.98 -2.04 -18.02
C ALA A 372 30.86 -2.39 -16.79
N GLY A 373 30.72 -3.60 -16.22
CA GLY A 373 31.57 -4.08 -15.12
C GLY A 373 31.41 -3.29 -13.82
N VAL A 374 30.22 -2.76 -13.55
CA VAL A 374 29.90 -2.10 -12.28
C VAL A 374 29.42 -3.17 -11.28
N ASP A 375 30.00 -3.19 -10.09
CA ASP A 375 29.61 -4.14 -9.07
C ASP A 375 28.16 -3.92 -8.59
N LYS A 376 27.54 -5.00 -8.10
CA LYS A 376 26.11 -4.99 -7.69
C LYS A 376 25.82 -4.03 -6.55
N TYR A 377 26.74 -3.83 -5.61
CA TYR A 377 26.54 -2.92 -4.49
C TYR A 377 26.51 -1.47 -4.99
N THR A 378 27.43 -1.09 -5.88
CA THR A 378 27.42 0.24 -6.51
C THR A 378 26.14 0.46 -7.33
N VAL A 379 25.71 -0.52 -8.14
CA VAL A 379 24.43 -0.45 -8.85
C VAL A 379 23.25 -0.27 -7.88
N HIS A 380 23.22 -1.03 -6.80
CA HIS A 380 22.16 -0.97 -5.79
C HIS A 380 22.09 0.42 -5.11
N THR A 381 23.26 0.97 -4.77
CA THR A 381 23.39 2.32 -4.16
C THR A 381 23.01 3.41 -5.16
N ALA A 382 23.47 3.30 -6.42
CA ALA A 382 23.13 4.23 -7.50
C ALA A 382 21.62 4.26 -7.79
N LEU A 383 20.95 3.13 -7.66
CA LEU A 383 19.50 3.03 -7.75
C LEU A 383 18.76 3.47 -6.47
N ASN A 384 19.47 3.90 -5.44
CA ASN A 384 18.93 4.29 -4.14
C ASN A 384 18.03 3.22 -3.51
N HIS A 385 18.44 1.96 -3.62
CA HIS A 385 17.81 0.85 -2.92
C HIS A 385 18.40 0.71 -1.51
N VAL A 386 17.67 0.08 -0.62
CA VAL A 386 18.15 -0.33 0.71
C VAL A 386 18.16 -1.85 0.72
N ASP A 387 19.27 -2.42 1.12
CA ASP A 387 19.39 -3.85 1.38
C ASP A 387 19.31 -4.09 2.89
N GLU A 388 18.27 -4.78 3.34
CA GLU A 388 18.08 -5.10 4.77
C GLU A 388 19.26 -5.92 5.33
N ASN A 389 19.90 -6.76 4.51
CA ASN A 389 21.04 -7.57 4.90
C ASN A 389 22.33 -6.75 5.04
N MET A 390 22.45 -5.65 4.32
CA MET A 390 23.62 -4.76 4.35
C MET A 390 23.44 -3.57 5.31
N ARG A 391 22.29 -3.45 5.94
CA ARG A 391 21.92 -2.29 6.77
C ARG A 391 22.94 -1.96 7.85
N VAL A 392 23.53 -2.97 8.49
CA VAL A 392 24.54 -2.76 9.53
C VAL A 392 25.82 -2.20 8.93
N THR A 393 26.26 -2.72 7.77
CA THR A 393 27.45 -2.25 7.06
C THR A 393 27.25 -0.82 6.55
N ASP A 394 26.06 -0.49 6.06
CA ASP A 394 25.73 0.83 5.54
C ASP A 394 25.80 1.95 6.61
N ILE A 395 25.73 1.59 7.91
CA ILE A 395 25.94 2.56 9.00
C ILE A 395 27.38 3.09 9.02
N TYR A 396 28.34 2.27 8.62
CA TYR A 396 29.77 2.61 8.63
C TYR A 396 30.28 3.20 7.33
N ILE A 397 29.54 3.05 6.22
CA ILE A 397 29.94 3.49 4.90
C ILE A 397 29.16 4.72 4.49
N ALA A 398 29.85 5.86 4.40
CA ALA A 398 29.26 7.07 3.85
C ALA A 398 28.98 6.88 2.36
N LYS A 399 27.80 7.32 1.90
CA LYS A 399 27.42 7.27 0.48
C LYS A 399 28.36 8.15 -0.36
N SER A 400 29.05 7.56 -1.33
CA SER A 400 29.93 8.26 -2.24
C SER A 400 29.21 8.60 -3.54
N TRP A 401 29.06 9.88 -3.81
CA TRP A 401 28.52 10.37 -5.08
C TRP A 401 29.52 10.18 -6.23
N ASP A 402 30.83 10.25 -5.97
CA ASP A 402 31.87 10.06 -6.97
C ASP A 402 31.88 8.62 -7.50
N SER A 403 31.65 7.63 -6.63
CA SER A 403 31.52 6.23 -7.06
C SER A 403 30.30 6.02 -7.96
N ILE A 404 29.19 6.70 -7.65
CA ILE A 404 27.96 6.65 -8.44
C ILE A 404 28.17 7.35 -9.80
N ASP A 405 28.86 8.49 -9.81
CA ASP A 405 29.21 9.21 -11.04
C ASP A 405 30.14 8.39 -11.94
N ALA A 406 31.16 7.76 -11.34
CA ALA A 406 32.07 6.87 -12.06
C ALA A 406 31.34 5.68 -12.67
N ALA A 407 30.39 5.09 -11.93
CA ALA A 407 29.54 4.02 -12.45
C ALA A 407 28.67 4.48 -13.62
N ASN A 408 28.04 5.65 -13.49
CA ASN A 408 27.25 6.22 -14.60
C ASN A 408 28.11 6.52 -15.82
N ARG A 409 29.31 7.08 -15.61
CA ARG A 409 30.24 7.35 -16.71
C ARG A 409 30.65 6.06 -17.43
N LYS A 410 30.98 4.98 -16.72
CA LYS A 410 31.27 3.66 -17.33
C LYS A 410 30.12 3.17 -18.21
N VAL A 411 28.88 3.32 -17.78
CA VAL A 411 27.69 2.93 -18.56
C VAL A 411 27.58 3.76 -19.83
N LEU A 412 27.73 5.08 -19.74
CA LEU A 412 27.58 5.98 -20.87
C LEU A 412 28.75 5.80 -21.88
N ASP A 413 29.98 5.58 -21.40
CA ASP A 413 31.14 5.27 -22.24
C ASP A 413 31.01 3.92 -22.98
N TYR A 414 30.36 2.95 -22.32
CA TYR A 414 30.08 1.65 -22.93
C TYR A 414 29.05 1.76 -24.06
N VAL A 415 27.95 2.46 -23.81
CA VAL A 415 26.82 2.59 -24.77
C VAL A 415 27.15 3.58 -25.89
N LYS A 416 27.97 4.61 -25.63
CA LYS A 416 28.40 5.64 -26.61
C LYS A 416 27.21 6.33 -27.29
N LEU A 417 26.21 6.77 -26.50
CA LEU A 417 25.07 7.51 -27.04
C LEU A 417 25.52 8.85 -27.64
N SER A 418 25.15 9.11 -28.88
CA SER A 418 25.26 10.43 -29.50
C SER A 418 23.90 11.12 -29.42
N LEU A 419 23.79 12.13 -28.55
CA LEU A 419 22.57 12.94 -28.37
C LEU A 419 22.72 14.35 -28.94
N ASP A 420 23.84 14.67 -29.61
CA ASP A 420 24.15 16.03 -30.07
C ASP A 420 23.22 16.52 -31.21
N ASP A 421 22.62 15.59 -31.95
CA ASP A 421 21.72 15.89 -33.08
C ASP A 421 20.23 15.83 -32.73
N VAL A 422 19.86 16.33 -31.57
CA VAL A 422 18.44 16.31 -31.08
C VAL A 422 17.47 17.11 -31.98
N THR A 423 17.98 17.88 -32.94
CA THR A 423 17.18 18.86 -33.70
C THR A 423 16.97 18.57 -35.18
N GLU A 424 17.74 17.67 -35.83
CA GLU A 424 17.80 17.68 -37.33
C GLU A 424 17.33 16.41 -38.04
N LYS A 425 17.20 15.24 -37.40
CA LYS A 425 16.76 14.03 -38.14
C LYS A 425 15.23 13.99 -38.27
N LYS A 426 14.73 14.11 -39.53
CA LYS A 426 13.27 14.15 -39.85
C LYS A 426 12.68 12.75 -39.94
N TYR A 427 11.59 12.47 -39.19
CA TYR A 427 10.86 11.20 -39.25
C TYR A 427 9.73 11.24 -40.30
N ILE A 428 9.73 10.26 -41.21
CA ILE A 428 8.65 10.03 -42.18
C ILE A 428 7.94 8.72 -41.77
N PRO A 429 6.64 8.74 -41.31
CA PRO A 429 5.91 7.54 -40.95
C PRO A 429 5.80 6.55 -42.11
N LYS A 430 5.96 5.26 -41.83
CA LYS A 430 5.85 4.17 -42.84
C LYS A 430 4.52 4.19 -43.61
N ASN A 431 3.44 4.68 -43.04
CA ASN A 431 2.11 4.75 -43.67
C ASN A 431 1.89 5.93 -44.63
N LYS A 432 2.89 6.79 -44.86
CA LYS A 432 2.87 7.85 -45.90
C LYS A 432 3.88 7.62 -46.98
N ARG A 433 4.29 6.40 -47.26
CA ARG A 433 4.97 6.11 -48.54
C ARG A 433 3.89 6.26 -49.63
N VAL A 434 3.93 7.39 -50.29
CA VAL A 434 3.12 7.70 -51.49
C VAL A 434 3.36 6.57 -52.47
N LEU A 435 2.32 5.86 -52.86
CA LEU A 435 2.34 4.99 -54.00
C LEU A 435 2.82 5.84 -55.20
N PRO A 436 3.76 5.36 -56.01
CA PRO A 436 4.18 6.09 -57.20
C PRO A 436 2.94 6.32 -58.04
N LYS A 437 2.70 7.59 -58.45
CA LYS A 437 1.68 7.92 -59.41
C LYS A 437 1.95 7.06 -60.67
N GLN A 438 1.07 6.13 -60.94
CA GLN A 438 0.97 5.51 -62.23
C GLN A 438 0.66 6.63 -63.24
N ASN A 439 1.61 6.96 -64.09
CA ASN A 439 1.37 7.80 -65.27
C ASN A 439 0.40 7.04 -66.17
N LEU A 440 -0.77 7.63 -66.39
CA LEU A 440 -1.63 7.37 -67.54
C LEU A 440 -1.07 8.12 -68.71
#